data_a5942ca4ddd432acbca51ba5c20f35c3
#
_entry.id   a5942ca4ddd432acbca51ba5c20f35c3
#
_cell.length_a   1.000
_cell.length_b   1.000
_cell.length_c   1.000
_cell.angle_alpha   90.00
_cell.angle_beta   90.00
_cell.angle_gamma   90.00
#
_symmetry.space_group_name_H-M   'P 1'
#
loop_
_entity.id
_entity.type
_entity.pdbx_description
1 polymer ?
#
loop_
_entity_poly.entity_id
_entity_poly.type
_entity_poly.pdbx_seq_one_letter_code
_entity_poly.pdbx_strand_id
1 'polypeptide(L)'
;MTQSAKKIPSVSVWSQFALSSLSKVSTRKSWVSSCLAAVLIPSLSAPASATLEEVVVTARKTAESLQDTPISVTALSGDRLEDMGLSRITKLQNVTPNLVFQNSPSYSGAGNNAAVYIRGVGQKDFIPTIDPGVGIYVDEVYLGRSAGAVLDMIDIQQVEILRGPQGTLFGKNTIGGAISITTTKPNEEFGGKFDVKVGTDERRNVRGVLNVPLSDTLFARGSFGSLEQDGYVTRPFDGKDLGNQDTLMGRLALRWAPSDTFTADLSFDYYD
;
A
#
# COMPACT_ATOMS: atom_id res chain seq x y z
N MET A 1 17.73 -8.05 -35.99
CA MET A 1 16.72 -9.10 -35.68
C MET A 1 15.78 -8.53 -34.64
N THR A 2 14.63 -8.07 -35.08
CA THR A 2 13.59 -7.42 -34.30
C THR A 2 12.69 -8.47 -33.66
N GLN A 3 12.76 -8.70 -32.36
CA GLN A 3 11.78 -9.48 -31.64
C GLN A 3 10.65 -8.57 -31.16
N SER A 4 9.46 -8.86 -31.69
CA SER A 4 8.20 -8.24 -31.33
C SER A 4 7.78 -8.69 -29.93
N ALA A 5 7.71 -7.77 -29.00
CA ALA A 5 7.20 -8.01 -27.64
C ALA A 5 5.69 -8.28 -27.72
N LYS A 6 5.30 -9.50 -27.41
CA LYS A 6 3.90 -9.94 -27.31
C LYS A 6 3.36 -9.48 -25.94
N LYS A 7 2.57 -8.42 -25.96
CA LYS A 7 1.84 -7.91 -24.81
C LYS A 7 0.71 -8.87 -24.42
N ILE A 8 0.82 -9.54 -23.29
CA ILE A 8 -0.25 -10.37 -22.72
C ILE A 8 -1.03 -9.51 -21.74
N PRO A 9 -2.37 -9.43 -21.84
CA PRO A 9 -3.17 -8.63 -20.90
C PRO A 9 -3.22 -9.31 -19.53
N SER A 10 -3.01 -8.54 -18.49
CA SER A 10 -3.23 -8.94 -17.09
C SER A 10 -4.73 -9.16 -16.85
N VAL A 11 -5.12 -10.36 -16.45
CA VAL A 11 -6.48 -10.67 -16.04
C VAL A 11 -6.53 -10.55 -14.51
N SER A 12 -7.22 -9.54 -14.02
CA SER A 12 -7.61 -9.44 -12.62
C SER A 12 -9.01 -10.02 -12.45
N VAL A 13 -9.12 -11.11 -11.70
CA VAL A 13 -10.43 -11.72 -11.38
C VAL A 13 -10.88 -11.18 -10.02
N TRP A 14 -11.87 -10.31 -10.05
CA TRP A 14 -12.59 -9.85 -8.87
C TRP A 14 -13.75 -10.80 -8.59
N SER A 15 -13.71 -11.58 -7.52
CA SER A 15 -14.86 -12.36 -7.05
C SER A 15 -15.48 -11.69 -5.82
N GLN A 16 -16.52 -10.89 -6.04
CA GLN A 16 -17.46 -10.53 -4.98
C GLN A 16 -18.59 -11.54 -4.99
N PHE A 17 -18.73 -12.32 -3.94
CA PHE A 17 -19.90 -13.14 -3.72
C PHE A 17 -21.01 -12.31 -3.07
N ALA A 18 -21.96 -11.84 -3.86
CA ALA A 18 -23.24 -11.37 -3.39
C ALA A 18 -24.30 -12.39 -3.76
N LEU A 19 -24.83 -13.09 -2.77
CA LEU A 19 -26.02 -13.92 -2.93
C LEU A 19 -27.28 -13.04 -2.89
N SER A 20 -27.92 -12.82 -4.03
CA SER A 20 -29.29 -12.33 -4.07
C SER A 20 -30.14 -13.20 -4.99
N SER A 21 -31.27 -13.59 -4.42
CA SER A 21 -32.31 -14.48 -4.84
C SER A 21 -32.84 -14.27 -6.25
N LEU A 22 -33.02 -15.39 -6.95
CA LEU A 22 -33.81 -15.51 -8.19
C LEU A 22 -35.31 -15.41 -7.89
N SER A 23 -36.02 -14.46 -8.48
CA SER A 23 -37.45 -14.53 -8.68
C SER A 23 -37.78 -14.46 -10.17
N LYS A 24 -38.58 -15.44 -10.59
CA LYS A 24 -39.09 -15.70 -11.93
C LYS A 24 -39.95 -14.53 -12.42
N VAL A 25 -39.77 -14.14 -13.67
CA VAL A 25 -40.79 -13.34 -14.41
C VAL A 25 -41.16 -14.05 -15.71
N SER A 26 -42.45 -14.30 -15.79
CA SER A 26 -43.22 -14.90 -16.87
C SER A 26 -43.41 -13.95 -18.01
N THR A 27 -43.30 -14.46 -19.23
CA THR A 27 -43.61 -13.81 -20.50
C THR A 27 -45.13 -13.64 -20.71
N ARG A 28 -45.63 -12.44 -21.12
CA ARG A 28 -46.81 -12.30 -21.99
C ARG A 28 -46.61 -11.15 -22.96
N LYS A 29 -46.85 -11.49 -24.25
CA LYS A 29 -47.02 -10.57 -25.38
C LYS A 29 -48.40 -9.90 -25.35
N SER A 30 -48.51 -8.62 -25.77
CA SER A 30 -49.55 -8.04 -26.66
C SER A 30 -49.32 -6.52 -26.79
N TRP A 31 -49.02 -6.03 -27.94
CA TRP A 31 -49.77 -5.34 -28.98
C TRP A 31 -50.31 -3.93 -28.64
N VAL A 32 -49.69 -2.94 -29.31
CA VAL A 32 -50.23 -1.86 -30.17
C VAL A 32 -50.68 -0.54 -29.52
N SER A 33 -50.13 0.48 -30.13
CA SER A 33 -50.62 1.83 -30.47
C SER A 33 -50.32 3.03 -29.58
N SER A 34 -49.50 3.85 -30.19
CA SER A 34 -49.58 5.32 -30.32
C SER A 34 -50.12 6.14 -29.16
N CYS A 35 -49.24 6.97 -28.60
CA CYS A 35 -49.52 8.41 -28.50
C CYS A 35 -48.21 9.17 -28.23
N LEU A 36 -47.89 10.02 -29.17
CA LEU A 36 -46.85 11.02 -29.15
C LEU A 36 -47.28 12.11 -28.15
N ALA A 37 -46.69 12.08 -26.94
CA ALA A 37 -46.76 13.20 -26.02
C ALA A 37 -45.34 13.56 -25.62
N ALA A 38 -44.79 14.60 -26.26
CA ALA A 38 -43.54 15.23 -25.85
C ALA A 38 -43.72 15.86 -24.48
N VAL A 39 -43.34 15.15 -23.44
CA VAL A 39 -43.16 15.72 -22.11
C VAL A 39 -41.74 16.27 -22.04
N LEU A 40 -41.63 17.60 -22.15
CA LEU A 40 -40.46 18.34 -21.72
C LEU A 40 -40.27 18.08 -20.20
N ILE A 41 -39.46 17.11 -19.85
CA ILE A 41 -38.94 16.96 -18.48
C ILE A 41 -37.78 17.95 -18.35
N PRO A 42 -37.89 19.02 -17.56
CA PRO A 42 -36.73 19.81 -17.21
C PRO A 42 -35.80 18.87 -16.44
N SER A 43 -34.65 18.59 -17.03
CA SER A 43 -33.55 17.88 -16.34
C SER A 43 -33.16 18.75 -15.16
N LEU A 44 -33.70 18.47 -13.97
CA LEU A 44 -33.09 18.91 -12.72
C LEU A 44 -31.76 18.20 -12.66
N SER A 45 -30.72 18.86 -13.13
CA SER A 45 -29.33 18.50 -12.79
C SER A 45 -29.20 18.72 -11.30
N ALA A 46 -29.40 17.66 -10.50
CA ALA A 46 -28.98 17.67 -9.12
C ALA A 46 -27.47 17.95 -9.14
N PRO A 47 -26.98 18.95 -8.38
CA PRO A 47 -25.55 19.14 -8.25
C PRO A 47 -25.02 17.83 -7.68
N ALA A 48 -24.14 17.15 -8.43
CA ALA A 48 -23.34 16.07 -7.92
C ALA A 48 -22.42 16.72 -6.86
N SER A 49 -22.83 16.67 -5.61
CA SER A 49 -21.94 16.96 -4.48
C SER A 49 -20.90 15.85 -4.51
N ALA A 50 -19.80 16.09 -5.21
CA ALA A 50 -18.60 15.30 -5.02
C ALA A 50 -18.19 15.58 -3.56
N THR A 51 -18.55 14.68 -2.66
CA THR A 51 -17.96 14.61 -1.33
C THR A 51 -16.48 14.35 -1.57
N LEU A 52 -15.65 15.40 -1.42
CA LEU A 52 -14.21 15.25 -1.38
C LEU A 52 -13.94 14.38 -0.16
N GLU A 53 -13.40 13.20 -0.38
CA GLU A 53 -12.94 12.33 0.69
C GLU A 53 -11.86 13.08 1.45
N GLU A 54 -12.14 13.42 2.70
CA GLU A 54 -11.19 14.12 3.56
C GLU A 54 -10.07 13.17 3.94
N VAL A 55 -8.87 13.48 3.45
CA VAL A 55 -7.66 12.70 3.81
C VAL A 55 -7.17 13.19 5.17
N VAL A 56 -7.32 12.34 6.18
CA VAL A 56 -6.78 12.58 7.53
C VAL A 56 -5.33 12.09 7.58
N VAL A 57 -4.44 12.92 8.11
CA VAL A 57 -3.02 12.61 8.29
C VAL A 57 -2.63 12.64 9.75
N THR A 58 -1.60 11.86 10.11
CA THR A 58 -1.00 11.82 11.44
C THR A 58 0.41 12.42 11.47
N ALA A 59 0.73 13.17 10.45
CA ALA A 59 2.04 13.78 10.20
C ALA A 59 2.58 14.62 11.38
N ARG A 60 1.70 15.16 12.21
CA ARG A 60 2.06 15.91 13.42
C ARG A 60 1.80 15.15 14.72
N LYS A 61 1.67 13.83 14.66
CA LYS A 61 1.28 12.96 15.80
C LYS A 61 -0.11 13.26 16.36
N THR A 62 -0.92 13.96 15.59
CA THR A 62 -2.34 14.24 15.80
C THR A 62 -3.09 14.00 14.50
N ALA A 63 -4.31 13.49 14.58
CA ALA A 63 -5.16 13.32 13.41
C ALA A 63 -5.66 14.69 12.94
N GLU A 64 -5.25 15.12 11.76
CA GLU A 64 -5.58 16.42 11.18
C GLU A 64 -5.97 16.25 9.71
N SER A 65 -6.77 17.18 9.16
CA SER A 65 -6.99 17.24 7.72
C SER A 65 -5.68 17.54 6.98
N LEU A 66 -5.44 16.82 5.89
CA LEU A 66 -4.28 17.08 5.02
C LEU A 66 -4.21 18.55 4.57
N GLN A 67 -5.37 19.19 4.36
CA GLN A 67 -5.46 20.56 3.87
C GLN A 67 -5.08 21.60 4.95
N ASP A 68 -5.29 21.27 6.22
CA ASP A 68 -5.00 22.16 7.35
C ASP A 68 -3.59 21.96 7.91
N THR A 69 -2.89 20.93 7.46
CA THR A 69 -1.55 20.58 7.94
C THR A 69 -0.49 21.53 7.37
N PRO A 70 0.20 22.35 8.19
CA PRO A 70 1.11 23.41 7.72
C PRO A 70 2.50 22.89 7.31
N ILE A 71 2.58 21.65 6.85
CA ILE A 71 3.82 21.02 6.38
C ILE A 71 3.60 20.38 5.00
N SER A 72 4.71 20.23 4.26
CA SER A 72 4.66 19.59 2.96
C SER A 72 4.57 18.06 3.13
N VAL A 73 3.38 17.53 3.07
CA VAL A 73 3.11 16.08 3.18
C VAL A 73 2.44 15.54 1.93
N THR A 74 2.71 14.28 1.61
CA THR A 74 1.96 13.49 0.64
C THR A 74 1.41 12.29 1.38
N ALA A 75 0.10 12.14 1.43
CA ALA A 75 -0.58 11.01 2.05
C ALA A 75 -1.22 10.13 0.96
N LEU A 76 -1.05 8.82 1.09
CA LEU A 76 -1.58 7.81 0.20
C LEU A 76 -2.27 6.74 1.05
N SER A 77 -3.58 6.57 0.86
CA SER A 77 -4.32 5.49 1.50
C SER A 77 -3.93 4.13 0.93
N GLY A 78 -4.17 3.06 1.68
CA GLY A 78 -3.92 1.68 1.23
C GLY A 78 -4.64 1.36 -0.06
N ASP A 79 -5.92 1.73 -0.19
CA ASP A 79 -6.70 1.53 -1.41
C ASP A 79 -6.08 2.28 -2.60
N ARG A 80 -5.62 3.50 -2.39
CA ARG A 80 -4.93 4.28 -3.43
C ARG A 80 -3.62 3.63 -3.88
N LEU A 81 -2.88 3.05 -2.94
CA LEU A 81 -1.65 2.30 -3.24
C LEU A 81 -1.96 1.04 -4.06
N GLU A 82 -3.03 0.31 -3.72
CA GLU A 82 -3.49 -0.87 -4.45
C GLU A 82 -3.95 -0.51 -5.88
N ASP A 83 -4.77 0.52 -6.05
CA ASP A 83 -5.26 1.01 -7.35
C ASP A 83 -4.12 1.42 -8.29
N MET A 84 -3.09 2.04 -7.74
CA MET A 84 -1.89 2.42 -8.50
C MET A 84 -0.89 1.29 -8.69
N GLY A 85 -1.13 0.09 -8.13
CA GLY A 85 -0.23 -1.05 -8.19
C GLY A 85 1.10 -0.83 -7.45
N LEU A 86 1.11 0.03 -6.45
CA LEU A 86 2.28 0.35 -5.65
C LEU A 86 2.45 -0.66 -4.51
N SER A 87 3.01 -1.81 -4.82
CA SER A 87 3.19 -2.92 -3.88
C SER A 87 4.50 -2.87 -3.09
N ARG A 88 5.41 -1.97 -3.45
CA ARG A 88 6.73 -1.84 -2.82
C ARG A 88 7.01 -0.39 -2.47
N ILE A 89 7.62 -0.16 -1.32
CA ILE A 89 7.93 1.19 -0.82
C ILE A 89 8.78 2.00 -1.80
N THR A 90 9.67 1.35 -2.56
CA THR A 90 10.48 2.01 -3.59
C THR A 90 9.64 2.63 -4.72
N LYS A 91 8.41 2.17 -4.94
CA LYS A 91 7.51 2.73 -5.96
C LYS A 91 6.90 4.07 -5.57
N LEU A 92 6.96 4.46 -4.30
CA LEU A 92 6.47 5.75 -3.82
C LEU A 92 7.14 6.94 -4.51
N GLN A 93 8.39 6.78 -4.99
CA GLN A 93 9.07 7.81 -5.76
C GLN A 93 8.35 8.19 -7.06
N ASN A 94 7.54 7.29 -7.63
CA ASN A 94 6.84 7.55 -8.90
C ASN A 94 5.65 8.52 -8.72
N VAL A 95 5.17 8.68 -7.49
CA VAL A 95 3.97 9.46 -7.16
C VAL A 95 4.24 10.59 -6.15
N THR A 96 5.47 10.67 -5.65
CA THR A 96 5.85 11.69 -4.68
C THR A 96 6.94 12.59 -5.25
N PRO A 97 6.67 13.88 -5.46
CA PRO A 97 7.68 14.81 -5.95
C PRO A 97 8.88 14.93 -5.01
N ASN A 98 10.07 15.00 -5.57
CA ASN A 98 11.35 15.14 -4.85
C ASN A 98 11.69 14.00 -3.88
N LEU A 99 11.04 12.84 -4.01
CA LEU A 99 11.42 11.60 -3.36
C LEU A 99 12.23 10.75 -4.35
N VAL A 100 13.40 10.32 -3.94
CA VAL A 100 14.16 9.25 -4.59
C VAL A 100 14.26 8.10 -3.59
N PHE A 101 13.76 6.95 -3.97
CA PHE A 101 13.78 5.74 -3.15
C PHE A 101 14.28 4.58 -4.00
N GLN A 102 15.49 4.12 -3.73
CA GLN A 102 16.13 3.06 -4.50
C GLN A 102 16.55 1.93 -3.59
N ASN A 103 16.41 0.70 -4.10
CA ASN A 103 17.13 -0.44 -3.55
C ASN A 103 18.51 -0.44 -4.20
N SER A 104 19.52 -0.04 -3.45
CA SER A 104 20.89 0.06 -3.95
C SER A 104 21.77 -0.90 -3.15
N PRO A 105 22.55 -1.76 -3.81
CA PRO A 105 23.56 -2.52 -3.10
C PRO A 105 24.53 -1.53 -2.45
N SER A 106 24.75 -1.75 -1.16
CA SER A 106 25.76 -0.98 -0.42
C SER A 106 27.17 -1.38 -0.87
N TYR A 107 28.18 -0.54 -0.58
CA TYR A 107 29.58 -0.93 -0.73
C TYR A 107 29.94 -2.18 0.11
N SER A 108 29.19 -2.43 1.19
CA SER A 108 29.32 -3.62 2.04
C SER A 108 28.68 -4.87 1.45
N GLY A 109 27.97 -4.79 0.30
CA GLY A 109 27.35 -5.91 -0.38
C GLY A 109 25.97 -6.32 0.17
N ALA A 110 25.36 -5.55 1.08
CA ALA A 110 24.02 -5.82 1.56
C ALA A 110 22.99 -5.59 0.42
N GLY A 111 22.25 -6.64 0.06
CA GLY A 111 21.34 -6.62 -1.11
C GLY A 111 20.07 -5.80 -0.91
N ASN A 112 19.61 -5.59 0.33
CA ASN A 112 18.37 -4.92 0.64
C ASN A 112 18.60 -3.63 1.44
N ASN A 113 19.14 -2.61 0.77
CA ASN A 113 19.45 -1.31 1.35
C ASN A 113 18.59 -0.20 0.77
N ALA A 114 17.88 0.52 1.63
CA ALA A 114 17.05 1.67 1.26
C ALA A 114 17.91 2.93 1.09
N ALA A 115 18.22 3.29 -0.15
CA ALA A 115 18.80 4.60 -0.47
C ALA A 115 17.67 5.61 -0.67
N VAL A 116 17.44 6.45 0.34
CA VAL A 116 16.31 7.39 0.37
C VAL A 116 16.81 8.82 0.41
N TYR A 117 16.27 9.64 -0.49
CA TYR A 117 16.52 11.07 -0.54
C TYR A 117 15.20 11.83 -0.65
N ILE A 118 15.02 12.85 0.16
CA ILE A 118 13.92 13.81 0.04
C ILE A 118 14.54 15.18 -0.18
N ARG A 119 14.15 15.86 -1.28
CA ARG A 119 14.72 17.16 -1.68
C ARG A 119 16.26 17.15 -1.74
N GLY A 120 16.84 16.03 -2.18
CA GLY A 120 18.29 15.86 -2.29
C GLY A 120 19.03 15.54 -0.99
N VAL A 121 18.33 15.53 0.15
CA VAL A 121 18.90 15.15 1.45
C VAL A 121 18.60 13.69 1.73
N GLY A 122 19.64 12.89 1.97
CA GLY A 122 19.50 11.45 2.21
C GLY A 122 20.84 10.75 2.26
N GLN A 123 20.80 9.41 2.19
CA GLN A 123 21.97 8.58 2.28
C GLN A 123 21.88 7.41 1.29
N LYS A 124 22.99 7.11 0.62
CA LYS A 124 23.06 6.02 -0.34
C LYS A 124 23.41 4.69 0.31
N ASP A 125 24.29 4.71 1.30
CA ASP A 125 24.92 3.49 1.79
C ASP A 125 24.63 3.24 3.27
N PHE A 126 24.60 1.96 3.60
CA PHE A 126 24.51 1.45 4.94
C PHE A 126 25.92 1.34 5.52
N ILE A 127 26.35 2.38 6.22
CA ILE A 127 27.59 2.37 7.00
C ILE A 127 27.20 2.50 8.49
N PRO A 128 27.64 1.61 9.38
CA PRO A 128 27.25 1.66 10.80
C PRO A 128 27.53 2.97 11.51
N THR A 129 28.45 3.76 10.99
CA THR A 129 28.89 5.05 11.56
C THR A 129 28.15 6.26 11.00
N ILE A 130 27.28 6.08 10.00
CA ILE A 130 26.52 7.16 9.37
C ILE A 130 25.04 6.89 9.54
N ASP A 131 24.34 7.83 10.14
CA ASP A 131 22.90 7.78 10.30
C ASP A 131 22.17 8.26 9.03
N PRO A 132 20.99 7.70 8.67
CA PRO A 132 20.21 8.13 7.52
C PRO A 132 19.71 9.57 7.68
N GLY A 133 19.58 10.31 6.56
CA GLY A 133 19.01 11.65 6.56
C GLY A 133 17.49 11.67 6.45
N VAL A 134 16.86 10.53 6.15
CA VAL A 134 15.40 10.35 6.06
C VAL A 134 15.00 9.21 6.98
N GLY A 135 14.08 9.49 7.90
CA GLY A 135 13.54 8.47 8.83
C GLY A 135 12.45 7.63 8.16
N ILE A 136 12.47 6.32 8.39
CA ILE A 136 11.39 5.41 8.00
C ILE A 136 10.77 4.83 9.27
N TYR A 137 9.44 4.89 9.34
CA TYR A 137 8.66 4.46 10.49
C TYR A 137 7.59 3.48 10.04
N VAL A 138 7.38 2.41 10.80
CA VAL A 138 6.25 1.48 10.63
C VAL A 138 5.51 1.44 11.96
N ASP A 139 4.24 1.80 11.95
CA ASP A 139 3.41 1.93 13.17
C ASP A 139 4.12 2.71 14.28
N GLU A 140 4.72 3.85 13.92
CA GLU A 140 5.51 4.74 14.79
C GLU A 140 6.87 4.19 15.24
N VAL A 141 7.21 2.95 14.94
CA VAL A 141 8.51 2.35 15.25
C VAL A 141 9.54 2.79 14.20
N TYR A 142 10.59 3.44 14.67
CA TYR A 142 11.68 3.89 13.82
C TYR A 142 12.53 2.73 13.32
N LEU A 143 12.69 2.61 12.00
CA LEU A 143 13.64 1.68 11.39
C LEU A 143 15.03 2.33 11.39
N GLY A 144 15.83 2.00 12.39
CA GLY A 144 17.10 2.66 12.67
C GLY A 144 18.20 2.43 11.64
N ARG A 145 17.99 1.55 10.66
CA ARG A 145 18.96 1.22 9.61
C ARG A 145 18.30 1.19 8.25
N SER A 146 19.03 1.61 7.23
CA SER A 146 18.58 1.51 5.84
C SER A 146 18.66 0.07 5.30
N ALA A 147 19.48 -0.77 5.88
CA ALA A 147 19.49 -2.19 5.59
C ALA A 147 18.17 -2.84 6.05
N GLY A 148 17.53 -3.60 5.18
CA GLY A 148 16.21 -4.21 5.45
C GLY A 148 15.03 -3.23 5.42
N ALA A 149 15.23 -1.95 5.13
CA ALA A 149 14.16 -0.96 5.06
C ALA A 149 13.46 -0.87 3.69
N VAL A 150 13.83 -1.71 2.72
CA VAL A 150 13.09 -1.88 1.47
C VAL A 150 11.99 -2.89 1.72
N LEU A 151 10.79 -2.39 1.99
CA LEU A 151 9.65 -3.20 2.37
C LEU A 151 8.70 -3.40 1.19
N ASP A 152 8.17 -4.60 1.06
CA ASP A 152 6.97 -4.84 0.28
C ASP A 152 5.75 -4.47 1.13
N MET A 153 4.85 -3.66 0.57
CA MET A 153 3.70 -3.14 1.28
C MET A 153 2.56 -4.15 1.25
N ILE A 154 2.22 -4.69 2.42
CA ILE A 154 1.07 -5.56 2.61
C ILE A 154 0.21 -5.00 3.74
N ASP A 155 -1.09 -4.97 3.52
CA ASP A 155 -2.07 -4.58 4.53
C ASP A 155 -1.79 -3.19 5.15
N ILE A 156 -1.48 -2.23 4.29
CA ILE A 156 -1.19 -0.85 4.65
C ILE A 156 -2.49 -0.05 4.70
N GLN A 157 -2.69 0.66 5.79
CA GLN A 157 -3.77 1.64 5.92
C GLN A 157 -3.42 2.94 5.22
N GLN A 158 -2.18 3.44 5.44
CA GLN A 158 -1.75 4.73 4.92
C GLN A 158 -0.23 4.83 4.88
N VAL A 159 0.27 5.59 3.91
CA VAL A 159 1.67 6.03 3.86
C VAL A 159 1.70 7.55 3.78
N GLU A 160 2.47 8.17 4.66
CA GLU A 160 2.71 9.61 4.71
C GLU A 160 4.17 9.91 4.43
N ILE A 161 4.43 10.80 3.47
CA ILE A 161 5.78 11.26 3.13
C ILE A 161 5.88 12.74 3.52
N LEU A 162 6.59 13.01 4.61
CA LEU A 162 6.84 14.34 5.15
C LEU A 162 8.13 14.88 4.56
N ARG A 163 8.06 16.01 3.90
CA ARG A 163 9.18 16.59 3.15
C ARG A 163 9.76 17.81 3.86
N GLY A 164 11.01 17.72 4.24
CA GLY A 164 11.75 18.73 5.02
C GLY A 164 12.01 18.27 6.44
N PRO A 165 12.75 19.06 7.26
CA PRO A 165 13.16 18.67 8.60
C PRO A 165 11.97 18.30 9.50
N GLN A 166 12.03 17.14 10.14
CA GLN A 166 10.98 16.62 11.03
C GLN A 166 11.53 16.28 12.44
N GLY A 167 12.70 16.80 12.80
CA GLY A 167 13.39 16.43 14.03
C GLY A 167 12.62 16.67 15.33
N THR A 168 11.73 17.65 15.37
CA THR A 168 10.95 18.00 16.56
C THR A 168 9.99 16.88 16.98
N LEU A 169 9.33 16.23 16.02
CA LEU A 169 8.28 15.22 16.28
C LEU A 169 8.77 13.79 16.04
N PHE A 170 9.65 13.61 15.07
CA PHE A 170 10.15 12.31 14.65
C PHE A 170 11.55 11.99 15.20
N GLY A 171 12.22 12.97 15.82
CA GLY A 171 13.53 12.78 16.41
C GLY A 171 14.68 12.83 15.41
N LYS A 172 15.79 12.17 15.74
CA LYS A 172 17.01 12.19 14.92
C LYS A 172 16.79 11.56 13.54
N ASN A 173 17.71 11.84 12.62
CA ASN A 173 17.79 11.20 11.30
C ASN A 173 16.62 11.57 10.37
N THR A 174 16.03 12.74 10.55
CA THR A 174 14.89 13.23 9.77
C THR A 174 15.11 14.66 9.23
N ILE A 175 16.35 14.99 8.86
CA ILE A 175 16.70 16.31 8.32
C ILE A 175 16.19 16.50 6.89
N GLY A 176 16.09 15.44 6.08
CA GLY A 176 15.48 15.46 4.76
C GLY A 176 13.97 15.27 4.79
N GLY A 177 13.49 14.55 5.80
CA GLY A 177 12.09 14.19 5.95
C GLY A 177 11.87 12.88 6.67
N ALA A 178 10.61 12.43 6.66
CA ALA A 178 10.20 11.15 7.21
C ALA A 178 9.21 10.44 6.30
N ILE A 179 9.25 9.12 6.28
CA ILE A 179 8.25 8.25 5.67
C ILE A 179 7.59 7.48 6.81
N SER A 180 6.30 7.69 7.01
CA SER A 180 5.50 7.02 8.03
C SER A 180 4.54 6.05 7.34
N ILE A 181 4.60 4.79 7.72
CA ILE A 181 3.77 3.71 7.22
C ILE A 181 2.88 3.26 8.38
N THR A 182 1.57 3.37 8.19
CA THR A 182 0.59 2.88 9.15
C THR A 182 -0.06 1.64 8.58
N THR A 183 -0.04 0.55 9.33
CA THR A 183 -0.67 -0.71 8.94
C THR A 183 -2.14 -0.72 9.37
N THR A 184 -2.95 -1.52 8.68
CA THR A 184 -4.35 -1.69 9.06
C THR A 184 -4.48 -2.39 10.40
N LYS A 185 -5.19 -1.76 11.33
CA LYS A 185 -5.39 -2.31 12.67
C LYS A 185 -6.51 -3.34 12.68
N PRO A 186 -6.45 -4.37 13.56
CA PRO A 186 -7.58 -5.27 13.80
C PRO A 186 -8.83 -4.50 14.24
N ASN A 187 -10.00 -4.92 13.75
CA ASN A 187 -11.28 -4.29 14.05
C ASN A 187 -12.38 -5.34 14.30
N GLU A 188 -13.59 -4.88 14.58
CA GLU A 188 -14.76 -5.70 14.88
C GLU A 188 -15.38 -6.41 13.67
N GLU A 189 -15.02 -6.02 12.46
CA GLU A 189 -15.61 -6.58 11.24
C GLU A 189 -14.86 -7.84 10.79
N PHE A 190 -15.58 -8.97 10.66
CA PHE A 190 -14.99 -10.14 10.01
C PHE A 190 -14.81 -9.87 8.51
N GLY A 191 -13.59 -10.03 8.01
CA GLY A 191 -13.31 -9.78 6.60
C GLY A 191 -11.93 -10.26 6.18
N GLY A 192 -11.72 -10.32 4.88
CA GLY A 192 -10.42 -10.70 4.33
C GLY A 192 -10.31 -10.43 2.84
N LYS A 193 -9.06 -10.40 2.38
CA LYS A 193 -8.71 -10.27 0.95
C LYS A 193 -7.73 -11.38 0.58
N PHE A 194 -7.82 -11.86 -0.66
CA PHE A 194 -6.87 -12.80 -1.22
C PHE A 194 -6.55 -12.39 -2.67
N ASP A 195 -5.29 -12.24 -2.99
CA ASP A 195 -4.80 -11.80 -4.29
C ASP A 195 -3.75 -12.78 -4.81
N VAL A 196 -3.90 -13.16 -6.08
CA VAL A 196 -2.92 -13.97 -6.82
C VAL A 196 -2.56 -13.26 -8.10
N LYS A 197 -1.27 -13.01 -8.31
CA LYS A 197 -0.74 -12.41 -9.53
C LYS A 197 0.24 -13.37 -10.17
N VAL A 198 -0.01 -13.69 -11.44
CA VAL A 198 0.90 -14.45 -12.30
C VAL A 198 1.35 -13.56 -13.45
N GLY A 199 2.58 -13.76 -13.91
CA GLY A 199 3.13 -12.91 -14.97
C GLY A 199 4.30 -13.56 -15.70
N THR A 200 5.01 -12.74 -16.47
CA THR A 200 6.27 -13.14 -17.11
C THR A 200 7.36 -13.39 -16.07
N ASP A 201 8.44 -14.04 -16.48
CA ASP A 201 9.60 -14.37 -15.65
C ASP A 201 9.19 -15.20 -14.41
N GLU A 202 8.34 -16.21 -14.64
CA GLU A 202 7.82 -17.13 -13.60
C GLU A 202 7.20 -16.42 -12.39
N ARG A 203 6.73 -15.19 -12.57
CA ARG A 203 6.13 -14.41 -11.47
C ARG A 203 4.92 -15.13 -10.87
N ARG A 204 4.98 -15.35 -9.56
CA ARG A 204 3.93 -15.98 -8.73
C ARG A 204 3.83 -15.22 -7.42
N ASN A 205 2.90 -14.29 -7.35
CA ASN A 205 2.67 -13.54 -6.13
C ASN A 205 1.36 -13.99 -5.51
N VAL A 206 1.41 -14.35 -4.24
CA VAL A 206 0.23 -14.71 -3.44
C VAL A 206 0.20 -13.81 -2.21
N ARG A 207 -0.95 -13.19 -1.94
CA ARG A 207 -1.15 -12.35 -0.76
C ARG A 207 -2.49 -12.67 -0.12
N GLY A 208 -2.54 -12.64 1.19
CA GLY A 208 -3.77 -12.83 1.93
C GLY A 208 -3.82 -11.97 3.17
N VAL A 209 -5.01 -11.49 3.50
CA VAL A 209 -5.31 -10.75 4.71
C VAL A 209 -6.60 -11.31 5.29
N LEU A 210 -6.64 -11.51 6.60
CA LEU A 210 -7.82 -11.97 7.33
C LEU A 210 -7.94 -11.18 8.62
N ASN A 211 -9.11 -10.59 8.84
CA ASN A 211 -9.49 -9.94 10.09
C ASN A 211 -10.56 -10.75 10.81
N VAL A 212 -10.32 -11.07 12.06
CA VAL A 212 -11.21 -11.93 12.87
C VAL A 212 -11.48 -11.26 14.21
N PRO A 213 -12.73 -10.87 14.50
CA PRO A 213 -13.12 -10.52 15.85
C PRO A 213 -13.18 -11.80 16.71
N LEU A 214 -12.29 -11.90 17.70
CA LEU A 214 -12.23 -13.05 18.62
C LEU A 214 -13.26 -12.93 19.76
N SER A 215 -13.55 -11.67 20.15
CA SER A 215 -14.60 -11.30 21.10
C SER A 215 -14.99 -9.84 20.89
N ASP A 216 -15.94 -9.34 21.69
CA ASP A 216 -16.39 -7.94 21.65
C ASP A 216 -15.27 -6.93 21.97
N THR A 217 -14.15 -7.38 22.55
CA THR A 217 -13.03 -6.53 22.98
C THR A 217 -11.68 -6.98 22.46
N LEU A 218 -11.61 -8.14 21.78
CA LEU A 218 -10.36 -8.71 21.28
C LEU A 218 -10.47 -9.01 19.79
N PHE A 219 -9.60 -8.41 19.01
CA PHE A 219 -9.58 -8.53 17.55
C PHE A 219 -8.20 -9.02 17.09
N ALA A 220 -8.19 -9.88 16.09
CA ALA A 220 -6.99 -10.40 15.46
C ALA A 220 -6.97 -10.08 13.96
N ARG A 221 -5.80 -9.76 13.43
CA ARG A 221 -5.60 -9.57 12.01
C ARG A 221 -4.31 -10.23 11.57
N GLY A 222 -4.40 -11.10 10.57
CA GLY A 222 -3.27 -11.77 9.96
C GLY A 222 -3.11 -11.37 8.51
N SER A 223 -1.88 -11.14 8.07
CA SER A 223 -1.56 -10.97 6.66
C SER A 223 -0.32 -11.76 6.30
N PHE A 224 -0.29 -12.27 5.06
CA PHE A 224 0.86 -12.98 4.52
C PHE A 224 1.06 -12.64 3.05
N GLY A 225 2.30 -12.77 2.58
CA GLY A 225 2.65 -12.60 1.18
C GLY A 225 3.84 -13.48 0.82
N SER A 226 3.74 -14.13 -0.35
CA SER A 226 4.84 -14.80 -1.04
C SER A 226 4.96 -14.17 -2.41
N LEU A 227 6.11 -13.60 -2.71
CA LEU A 227 6.39 -12.87 -3.93
C LEU A 227 7.61 -13.50 -4.60
N GLU A 228 7.35 -14.23 -5.68
CA GLU A 228 8.37 -14.93 -6.44
C GLU A 228 8.42 -14.39 -7.87
N GLN A 229 9.61 -14.20 -8.40
CA GLN A 229 9.85 -13.85 -9.79
C GLN A 229 11.29 -14.22 -10.16
N ASP A 230 11.47 -14.86 -11.31
CA ASP A 230 12.80 -15.13 -11.85
C ASP A 230 13.50 -13.85 -12.32
N GLY A 231 14.83 -13.91 -12.38
CA GLY A 231 15.62 -12.81 -12.90
C GLY A 231 15.36 -12.57 -14.39
N TYR A 232 15.33 -11.29 -14.77
CA TYR A 232 15.06 -10.84 -16.15
C TYR A 232 16.31 -10.30 -16.87
N VAL A 233 17.46 -10.30 -16.21
CA VAL A 233 18.74 -9.87 -16.76
C VAL A 233 19.74 -11.00 -16.61
N THR A 234 20.11 -11.64 -17.71
CA THR A 234 21.14 -12.70 -17.70
C THR A 234 22.53 -12.08 -17.65
N ARG A 235 23.31 -12.42 -16.66
CA ARG A 235 24.70 -12.00 -16.52
C ARG A 235 25.60 -12.77 -17.49
N PRO A 236 26.25 -12.12 -18.48
CA PRO A 236 26.99 -12.84 -19.52
C PRO A 236 28.19 -13.66 -19.02
N PHE A 237 28.71 -13.32 -17.85
CA PHE A 237 29.91 -13.93 -17.29
C PHE A 237 29.68 -15.37 -16.82
N ASP A 238 28.55 -15.68 -16.21
CA ASP A 238 28.26 -16.98 -15.59
C ASP A 238 26.86 -17.52 -15.92
N GLY A 239 26.11 -16.82 -16.75
CA GLY A 239 24.77 -17.20 -17.18
C GLY A 239 23.71 -17.12 -16.09
N LYS A 240 24.00 -16.51 -14.94
CA LYS A 240 23.01 -16.33 -13.87
C LYS A 240 22.06 -15.21 -14.18
N ASP A 241 20.79 -15.43 -13.90
CA ASP A 241 19.78 -14.40 -13.99
C ASP A 241 19.79 -13.51 -12.73
N LEU A 242 19.67 -12.22 -12.97
CA LEU A 242 19.67 -11.17 -11.96
C LEU A 242 18.34 -10.44 -11.94
N GLY A 243 18.01 -9.83 -10.80
CA GLY A 243 16.75 -9.11 -10.63
C GLY A 243 15.59 -10.03 -10.25
N ASN A 244 15.90 -11.24 -9.76
CA ASN A 244 14.92 -12.13 -9.16
C ASN A 244 14.31 -11.49 -7.91
N GLN A 245 13.11 -11.91 -7.58
CA GLN A 245 12.44 -11.63 -6.32
C GLN A 245 12.07 -12.95 -5.68
N ASP A 246 12.40 -13.09 -4.41
CA ASP A 246 11.99 -14.19 -3.56
C ASP A 246 11.78 -13.57 -2.17
N THR A 247 10.53 -13.39 -1.80
CA THR A 247 10.19 -12.65 -0.58
C THR A 247 9.03 -13.35 0.10
N LEU A 248 9.22 -13.72 1.34
CA LEU A 248 8.18 -14.22 2.24
C LEU A 248 7.95 -13.20 3.35
N MET A 249 6.70 -12.79 3.52
CA MET A 249 6.33 -11.85 4.56
C MET A 249 5.07 -12.28 5.29
N GLY A 250 4.98 -11.92 6.56
CA GLY A 250 3.82 -12.19 7.38
C GLY A 250 3.70 -11.19 8.51
N ARG A 251 2.48 -10.89 8.89
CA ARG A 251 2.16 -10.07 10.03
C ARG A 251 1.01 -10.68 10.80
N LEU A 252 1.13 -10.68 12.13
CA LEU A 252 0.05 -10.98 13.05
C LEU A 252 -0.13 -9.79 13.99
N ALA A 253 -1.33 -9.24 14.03
CA ALA A 253 -1.70 -8.14 14.91
C ALA A 253 -2.87 -8.56 15.81
N LEU A 254 -2.80 -8.14 17.06
CA LEU A 254 -3.85 -8.30 18.06
C LEU A 254 -4.18 -6.92 18.63
N ARG A 255 -5.46 -6.64 18.77
CA ARG A 255 -5.98 -5.44 19.45
C ARG A 255 -6.90 -5.86 20.57
N TRP A 256 -6.60 -5.38 21.77
CA TRP A 256 -7.45 -5.55 22.93
C TRP A 256 -7.96 -4.20 23.40
N ALA A 257 -9.27 -4.00 23.31
CA ALA A 257 -9.97 -2.77 23.66
C ALA A 257 -11.10 -3.05 24.67
N PRO A 258 -10.76 -3.31 25.95
CA PRO A 258 -11.75 -3.64 26.96
C PRO A 258 -12.66 -2.47 27.36
N SER A 259 -12.28 -1.22 27.02
CA SER A 259 -13.06 -0.01 27.28
C SER A 259 -12.71 1.08 26.28
N ASP A 260 -13.53 2.12 26.19
CA ASP A 260 -13.32 3.28 25.31
C ASP A 260 -12.05 4.08 25.64
N THR A 261 -11.52 3.94 26.84
CA THR A 261 -10.36 4.67 27.33
C THR A 261 -9.06 3.87 27.32
N PHE A 262 -9.13 2.57 27.03
CA PHE A 262 -7.95 1.71 27.03
C PHE A 262 -7.93 0.82 25.79
N THR A 263 -6.84 0.91 25.03
CA THR A 263 -6.55 0.01 23.91
C THR A 263 -5.09 -0.42 23.96
N ALA A 264 -4.86 -1.72 23.77
CA ALA A 264 -3.53 -2.30 23.65
C ALA A 264 -3.39 -2.99 22.29
N ASP A 265 -2.40 -2.59 21.53
CA ASP A 265 -2.05 -3.19 20.25
C ASP A 265 -0.73 -3.97 20.39
N LEU A 266 -0.73 -5.20 19.87
CA LEU A 266 0.46 -6.05 19.76
C LEU A 266 0.60 -6.47 18.31
N SER A 267 1.79 -6.35 17.74
CA SER A 267 2.08 -6.86 16.40
C SER A 267 3.39 -7.63 16.36
N PHE A 268 3.42 -8.62 15.48
CA PHE A 268 4.59 -9.40 15.13
C PHE A 268 4.73 -9.41 13.61
N ASP A 269 5.89 -9.02 13.12
CA ASP A 269 6.21 -8.96 11.70
C ASP A 269 7.36 -9.91 11.39
N TYR A 270 7.21 -10.64 10.29
CA TYR A 270 8.24 -11.50 9.70
C TYR A 270 8.50 -11.05 8.26
N TYR A 271 9.75 -10.97 7.88
CA TYR A 271 10.17 -10.62 6.52
C TYR A 271 11.49 -11.35 6.19
N ASP A 272 11.49 -12.08 5.05
CA ASP A 272 12.64 -12.80 4.51
C ASP A 272 12.83 -12.46 3.02
#